data_ee7eb55c558b4d4d393f992097931624
#
_entry.id   ee7eb55c558b4d4d393f992097931624
#
_cell.length_a   1.000
_cell.length_b   1.000
_cell.length_c   1.000
_cell.angle_alpha   90.00
_cell.angle_beta   90.00
_cell.angle_gamma   90.00
#
_symmetry.space_group_name_H-M   'P 1'
#
loop_
_entity.id
_entity.type
_entity.pdbx_description
1 polymer ?
#
loop_
_entity_poly.entity_id
_entity_poly.type
_entity_poly.pdbx_seq_one_letter_code
_entity_poly.pdbx_strand_id
1 'polypeptide(L)' 'MKLNSENKRIFLKCAEELNELAVELLQSTNKPNKNNWGKIFDEIKDVEKYIKLLKEIKID' A
#
# COMPACT_ATOMS: atom_id res chain seq x y z
N MET A 1 -12.70 -13.77 -12.52
CA MET A 1 -12.13 -12.44 -12.80
C MET A 1 -10.88 -12.58 -13.65
N LYS A 2 -10.86 -11.87 -14.76
CA LYS A 2 -9.66 -11.83 -15.60
C LYS A 2 -9.00 -10.46 -15.47
N LEU A 3 -7.69 -10.48 -15.18
CA LEU A 3 -6.91 -9.26 -15.08
C LEU A 3 -5.93 -9.19 -16.24
N ASN A 4 -5.89 -8.04 -16.93
CA ASN A 4 -4.83 -7.80 -17.91
C ASN A 4 -3.53 -7.50 -17.18
N SER A 5 -2.42 -7.36 -17.93
CA SER A 5 -1.10 -7.14 -17.33
C SER A 5 -1.04 -5.85 -16.51
N GLU A 6 -1.68 -4.79 -17.00
CA GLU A 6 -1.70 -3.50 -16.31
C GLU A 6 -2.43 -3.60 -14.98
N ASN A 7 -3.59 -4.24 -14.97
CA ASN A 7 -4.37 -4.39 -13.74
C ASN A 7 -3.67 -5.30 -12.74
N LYS A 8 -3.01 -6.36 -13.21
CA LYS A 8 -2.20 -7.22 -12.34
C LYS A 8 -1.10 -6.43 -11.65
N ARG A 9 -0.45 -5.53 -12.39
CA ARG A 9 0.61 -4.68 -11.83
C ARG A 9 0.06 -3.80 -10.72
N ILE A 10 -1.11 -3.20 -10.93
CA ILE A 10 -1.75 -2.36 -9.92
C ILE A 10 -2.12 -3.17 -8.68
N PHE A 11 -2.67 -4.38 -8.87
CA PHE A 11 -3.00 -5.28 -7.76
C PHE A 11 -1.76 -5.60 -6.93
N LEU A 12 -0.69 -5.99 -7.59
CA LEU A 12 0.56 -6.37 -6.91
C LEU A 12 1.18 -5.17 -6.19
N LYS A 13 1.21 -4.01 -6.85
CA LYS A 13 1.77 -2.80 -6.23
C LYS A 13 0.98 -2.37 -5.02
N CYS A 14 -0.34 -2.42 -5.11
CA CYS A 14 -1.18 -2.07 -3.97
C CYS A 14 -0.93 -3.02 -2.80
N ALA A 15 -0.83 -4.31 -3.07
CA ALA A 15 -0.55 -5.31 -2.02
C ALA A 15 0.81 -5.06 -1.38
N GLU A 16 1.84 -4.75 -2.19
CA GLU A 16 3.17 -4.43 -1.67
C GLU A 16 3.15 -3.21 -0.76
N GLU A 17 2.48 -2.14 -1.19
CA GLU A 17 2.42 -0.90 -0.40
C GLU A 17 1.64 -1.10 0.89
N LEU A 18 0.56 -1.86 0.86
CA LEU A 18 -0.19 -2.19 2.06
C LEU A 18 0.68 -2.99 3.04
N ASN A 19 1.47 -3.92 2.51
CA ASN A 19 2.36 -4.72 3.35
C ASN A 19 3.45 -3.85 3.98
N GLU A 20 4.04 -2.93 3.23
CA GLU A 20 5.04 -2.01 3.75
C GLU A 20 4.47 -1.13 4.87
N LEU A 21 3.24 -0.62 4.68
CA LEU A 21 2.59 0.16 5.70
C LEU A 21 2.33 -0.68 6.95
N ALA A 22 1.87 -1.92 6.77
CA ALA A 22 1.62 -2.82 7.89
C ALA A 22 2.90 -3.06 8.71
N VAL A 23 4.03 -3.27 8.02
CA VAL A 23 5.32 -3.49 8.68
C VAL A 23 5.70 -2.27 9.51
N GLU A 24 5.56 -1.07 8.96
CA GLU A 24 5.92 0.16 9.68
C GLU A 24 5.03 0.38 10.90
N LEU A 25 3.74 0.11 10.77
CA LEU A 25 2.82 0.23 11.90
C LEU A 25 3.15 -0.75 13.02
N LEU A 26 3.47 -2.00 12.66
CA LEU A 26 3.85 -3.01 13.62
C LEU A 26 5.17 -2.65 14.32
N GLN A 27 6.13 -2.12 13.58
CA GLN A 27 7.40 -1.68 14.16
C GLN A 27 7.19 -0.53 15.15
N SER A 28 6.31 0.41 14.83
CA SER A 28 5.99 1.51 15.73
C SER A 28 5.39 1.01 17.05
N THR A 29 4.61 -0.06 16.99
CA THR A 29 4.01 -0.66 18.18
C THR A 29 5.05 -1.41 19.00
N ASN A 30 5.91 -2.18 18.33
CA ASN A 30 6.89 -3.04 18.98
C ASN A 30 8.15 -2.30 19.42
N LYS A 31 8.45 -1.16 18.81
CA LYS A 31 9.62 -0.36 19.10
C LYS A 31 9.21 1.11 19.29
N PRO A 32 8.58 1.42 20.45
CA PRO A 32 7.98 2.75 20.65
C PRO A 32 8.97 3.90 20.63
N ASN A 33 10.26 3.64 20.79
CA ASN A 33 11.28 4.68 20.74
C ASN A 33 11.72 5.03 19.30
N LYS A 34 11.26 4.26 18.32
CA LYS A 34 11.62 4.52 16.93
C LYS A 34 10.68 5.58 16.35
N ASN A 35 11.27 6.69 15.93
CA ASN A 35 10.49 7.75 15.30
C ASN A 35 10.43 7.50 13.79
N ASN A 36 9.34 6.92 13.31
CA ASN A 36 9.16 6.61 11.90
C ASN A 36 7.88 7.24 11.30
N TRP A 37 7.39 8.32 11.91
CA TRP A 37 6.18 8.99 11.43
C TRP A 37 6.29 9.47 9.98
N GLY A 38 7.45 10.04 9.61
CA GLY A 38 7.66 10.48 8.23
C GLY A 38 7.50 9.35 7.24
N LYS A 39 8.07 8.19 7.57
CA LYS A 39 7.98 7.02 6.70
C LYS A 39 6.55 6.49 6.65
N ILE A 40 5.85 6.48 7.78
CA ILE A 40 4.45 6.06 7.82
C ILE A 40 3.59 6.95 6.92
N PHE A 41 3.76 8.27 6.99
CA PHE A 41 3.00 9.18 6.13
C PHE A 41 3.31 8.96 4.65
N ASP A 42 4.57 8.71 4.30
CA ASP A 42 4.93 8.41 2.92
C ASP A 42 4.27 7.12 2.43
N GLU A 43 4.26 6.09 3.28
CA GLU A 43 3.60 4.82 2.94
C GLU A 43 2.08 5.01 2.79
N ILE A 44 1.47 5.84 3.64
CA ILE A 44 0.04 6.14 3.53
C ILE A 44 -0.26 6.78 2.17
N LYS A 45 0.56 7.74 1.74
CA LYS A 45 0.36 8.38 0.44
C LYS A 45 0.44 7.37 -0.69
N ASP A 46 1.40 6.46 -0.63
CA ASP A 46 1.56 5.43 -1.65
C ASP A 46 0.37 4.48 -1.67
N VAL A 47 -0.08 4.05 -0.49
CA VAL A 47 -1.25 3.19 -0.37
C VAL A 47 -2.50 3.88 -0.95
N GLU A 48 -2.72 5.14 -0.59
CA GLU A 48 -3.86 5.90 -1.10
C GLU A 48 -3.84 6.02 -2.62
N LYS A 49 -2.66 6.25 -3.18
CA LYS A 49 -2.49 6.33 -4.63
C LYS A 49 -2.95 5.03 -5.31
N TYR A 50 -2.48 3.90 -4.81
CA TYR A 50 -2.81 2.60 -5.43
C TYR A 50 -4.24 2.17 -5.15
N ILE A 51 -4.80 2.52 -3.99
CA ILE A 51 -6.21 2.27 -3.71
C ILE A 51 -7.08 3.05 -4.69
N LYS A 52 -6.73 4.30 -4.98
CA LYS A 52 -7.45 5.09 -5.96
C LYS A 52 -7.41 4.43 -7.33
N LEU A 53 -6.23 3.95 -7.74
CA LEU A 53 -6.10 3.23 -9.01
C LEU A 53 -6.94 1.97 -9.04
N LEU A 54 -6.98 1.22 -7.93
CA LEU A 54 -7.84 0.03 -7.83
C LEU A 54 -9.30 0.37 -8.05
N LYS A 55 -9.76 1.46 -7.44
CA LYS A 55 -11.17 1.87 -7.57
C LYS A 55 -11.54 2.24 -9.00
N GLU A 56 -10.57 2.63 -9.79
CA GLU A 56 -10.78 3.02 -11.19
C GLU A 56 -10.73 1.86 -12.17
N ILE A 57 -10.31 0.67 -11.71
CA ILE A 57 -10.23 -0.49 -12.58
C ILE A 57 -11.63 -0.97 -12.90
N LYS A 58 -11.89 -1.17 -14.20
CA LYS A 58 -13.13 -1.76 -14.65
C LYS A 58 -12.90 -3.24 -14.90
N ILE A 59 -13.62 -4.07 -14.17
CA ILE A 59 -13.52 -5.52 -14.29
C ILE A 59 -14.83 -6.04 -14.88
N ASP A 60 -14.71 -6.71 -15.99
CA ASP A 60 -15.87 -7.30 -16.67
C ASP A 60 -16.22 -8.66 -16.05
#